data_e0107eb9137222550c47b427686728a1
#
_entry.id   e0107eb9137222550c47b427686728a1
#
_cell.length_a   1.000
_cell.length_b   1.000
_cell.length_c   1.000
_cell.angle_alpha   90.00
_cell.angle_beta   90.00
_cell.angle_gamma   90.00
#
_symmetry.space_group_name_H-M   'P 1'
#
loop_
_entity.id
_entity.type
_entity.pdbx_description
1 polymer ?
#
loop_
_entity_poly.entity_id
_entity_poly.type
_entity_poly.pdbx_seq_one_letter_code
_entity_poly.pdbx_strand_id
1 'polypeptide(L)'
;MNRTKAIDTLLIDDDRVRVTRFDFEAGSETGWHQHEYDYVITAIVDCPMMLEESDGSSREVLVPAGTAYRRVKGIKHNVINNGASQMSFIEMELK
;
A
#
# COMPACT_ATOMS: atom_id res chain seq x y z
N MET A 1 17.16 -0.54 -12.91
CA MET A 1 16.05 -1.33 -13.44
C MET A 1 14.75 -0.78 -12.88
N ASN A 2 13.80 -0.50 -13.73
CA ASN A 2 12.50 0.05 -13.28
C ASN A 2 11.59 -1.07 -12.80
N ARG A 3 10.88 -0.81 -11.70
CA ARG A 3 9.84 -1.72 -11.23
C ARG A 3 8.55 -1.48 -11.99
N THR A 4 7.76 -2.53 -12.17
CA THR A 4 6.40 -2.44 -12.70
C THR A 4 5.51 -1.72 -11.68
N LYS A 5 4.55 -0.95 -12.13
CA LYS A 5 3.59 -0.29 -11.24
C LYS A 5 2.51 -1.26 -10.79
N ALA A 6 2.14 -1.15 -9.51
CA ALA A 6 0.94 -1.78 -9.00
C ALA A 6 -0.29 -1.22 -9.70
N ILE A 7 -1.33 -2.02 -9.78
CA ILE A 7 -2.61 -1.62 -10.37
C ILE A 7 -3.52 -1.17 -9.24
N ASP A 8 -4.01 0.07 -9.33
CA ASP A 8 -4.96 0.62 -8.39
C ASP A 8 -6.35 0.64 -9.01
N THR A 9 -7.34 0.19 -8.25
CA THR A 9 -8.73 0.15 -8.64
C THR A 9 -9.55 0.91 -7.61
N LEU A 10 -10.17 2.01 -8.01
CA LEU A 10 -11.03 2.79 -7.13
C LEU A 10 -12.34 2.04 -6.88
N LEU A 11 -12.66 1.79 -5.61
CA LEU A 11 -13.87 1.05 -5.22
C LEU A 11 -14.96 1.97 -4.69
N ILE A 12 -14.60 2.92 -3.82
CA ILE A 12 -15.52 3.90 -3.23
C ILE A 12 -14.80 5.24 -3.15
N ASP A 13 -15.47 6.29 -3.53
CA ASP A 13 -14.96 7.65 -3.34
C ASP A 13 -16.12 8.59 -3.06
N ASP A 14 -16.26 8.99 -1.81
CA ASP A 14 -17.30 9.92 -1.37
C ASP A 14 -16.68 10.99 -0.46
N ASP A 15 -17.51 11.73 0.25
CA ASP A 15 -17.05 12.82 1.11
C ASP A 15 -16.43 12.34 2.44
N ARG A 16 -16.50 11.04 2.74
CA ARG A 16 -15.99 10.46 3.99
C ARG A 16 -14.81 9.54 3.81
N VAL A 17 -14.81 8.75 2.73
CA VAL A 17 -13.77 7.75 2.50
C VAL A 17 -13.41 7.68 1.03
N ARG A 18 -12.16 7.28 0.78
CA ARG A 18 -11.73 6.79 -0.52
C ARG A 18 -11.15 5.39 -0.31
N VAL A 19 -11.75 4.40 -0.97
CA VAL A 19 -11.35 3.01 -0.84
C VAL A 19 -10.79 2.55 -2.17
N THR A 20 -9.54 2.09 -2.16
CA THR A 20 -8.81 1.67 -3.35
C THR A 20 -8.23 0.27 -3.13
N ARG A 21 -8.41 -0.60 -4.11
CA ARG A 21 -7.73 -1.89 -4.13
C ARG A 21 -6.42 -1.76 -4.90
N PHE A 22 -5.35 -2.29 -4.32
CA PHE A 22 -4.04 -2.36 -4.98
C PHE A 22 -3.68 -3.82 -5.24
N ASP A 23 -3.29 -4.10 -6.49
CA ASP A 23 -2.83 -5.42 -6.91
C ASP A 23 -1.39 -5.28 -7.41
N PHE A 24 -0.49 -6.10 -6.85
CA PHE A 24 0.95 -6.04 -7.11
C PHE A 24 1.44 -7.37 -7.64
N GLU A 25 2.05 -7.37 -8.81
CA GLU A 25 2.92 -8.49 -9.19
C GLU A 25 4.13 -8.53 -8.28
N ALA A 26 4.81 -9.69 -8.21
CA ALA A 26 6.06 -9.80 -7.47
C ALA A 26 7.04 -8.72 -7.94
N GLY A 27 7.60 -7.96 -7.02
CA GLY A 27 8.56 -6.89 -7.30
C GLY A 27 7.95 -5.57 -7.77
N SER A 28 6.64 -5.47 -7.96
CA SER A 28 6.03 -4.20 -8.38
C SER A 28 5.87 -3.23 -7.21
N GLU A 29 5.61 -1.98 -7.53
CA GLU A 29 5.60 -0.89 -6.56
C GLU A 29 4.43 0.07 -6.80
N THR A 30 4.01 0.79 -5.74
CA THR A 30 3.06 1.89 -5.91
C THR A 30 3.69 3.08 -6.63
N GLY A 31 4.99 3.29 -6.45
CA GLY A 31 5.68 4.53 -6.71
C GLY A 31 5.62 5.43 -5.47
N TRP A 32 6.47 6.46 -5.45
CA TRP A 32 6.50 7.42 -4.36
C TRP A 32 5.22 8.23 -4.34
N HIS A 33 4.60 8.33 -3.14
CA HIS A 33 3.37 9.08 -2.94
C HIS A 33 3.31 9.61 -1.52
N GLN A 34 2.55 10.68 -1.31
CA GLN A 34 2.30 11.26 0.00
C GLN A 34 0.82 11.12 0.33
N HIS A 35 0.52 10.64 1.53
CA HIS A 35 -0.85 10.47 1.99
C HIS A 35 -1.44 11.78 2.49
N GLU A 36 -2.58 12.17 1.93
CA GLU A 36 -3.29 13.40 2.30
C GLU A 36 -4.24 13.18 3.49
N TYR A 37 -4.52 11.92 3.82
CA TYR A 37 -5.45 11.53 4.87
C TYR A 37 -4.86 10.44 5.75
N ASP A 38 -5.41 10.29 6.96
CA ASP A 38 -5.21 9.06 7.73
C ASP A 38 -5.79 7.90 6.92
N TYR A 39 -5.22 6.72 7.06
CA TYR A 39 -5.66 5.59 6.26
C TYR A 39 -5.47 4.26 6.98
N VAL A 40 -6.24 3.28 6.54
CA VAL A 40 -6.19 1.90 7.00
C VAL A 40 -5.83 1.01 5.80
N ILE A 41 -4.91 0.08 6.02
CA ILE A 41 -4.57 -0.96 5.04
C ILE A 41 -5.09 -2.28 5.59
N THR A 42 -5.85 -3.02 4.78
CA THR A 42 -6.24 -4.39 5.12
C THR A 42 -5.80 -5.35 4.01
N ALA A 43 -5.08 -6.41 4.41
CA ALA A 43 -4.53 -7.37 3.47
C ALA A 43 -5.60 -8.37 3.01
N ILE A 44 -5.70 -8.58 1.68
CA ILE A 44 -6.57 -9.60 1.10
C ILE A 44 -5.87 -10.95 1.13
N VAL A 45 -4.58 -10.95 0.85
CA VAL A 45 -3.68 -12.11 0.96
C VAL A 45 -2.49 -11.68 1.81
N ASP A 46 -1.62 -12.61 2.17
CA ASP A 46 -0.38 -12.23 2.86
C ASP A 46 0.40 -11.23 2.00
N CYS A 47 0.78 -10.12 2.61
CA CYS A 47 1.46 -9.03 1.92
C CYS A 47 2.87 -8.82 2.49
N PRO A 48 3.91 -9.47 1.92
CA PRO A 48 5.29 -9.16 2.27
C PRO A 48 5.70 -7.89 1.54
N MET A 49 5.90 -6.81 2.30
CA MET A 49 6.15 -5.48 1.74
C MET A 49 7.52 -4.96 2.13
N MET A 50 8.15 -4.24 1.20
CA MET A 50 9.27 -3.34 1.48
C MET A 50 8.71 -1.92 1.46
N LEU A 51 8.89 -1.19 2.55
CA LEU A 51 8.48 0.21 2.65
C LEU A 51 9.73 1.10 2.59
N GLU A 52 9.84 1.88 1.53
CA GLU A 52 10.89 2.90 1.40
C GLU A 52 10.36 4.20 1.97
N GLU A 53 11.06 4.77 2.94
CA GLU A 53 10.65 5.99 3.65
C GLU A 53 11.39 7.21 3.09
N SER A 54 10.82 8.40 3.33
CA SER A 54 11.36 9.65 2.79
C SER A 54 12.73 10.05 3.35
N ASP A 55 13.13 9.48 4.49
CA ASP A 55 14.47 9.71 5.09
C ASP A 55 15.56 8.84 4.48
N GLY A 56 15.23 8.02 3.47
CA GLY A 56 16.15 7.12 2.81
C GLY A 56 16.25 5.74 3.43
N SER A 57 15.55 5.51 4.55
CA SER A 57 15.48 4.18 5.16
C SER A 57 14.47 3.30 4.46
N SER A 58 14.59 1.99 4.67
CA SER A 58 13.60 1.02 4.22
C SER A 58 13.42 -0.04 5.29
N ARG A 59 12.26 -0.67 5.29
CA ARG A 59 11.97 -1.75 6.23
C ARG A 59 11.04 -2.76 5.60
N GLU A 60 11.21 -4.02 6.00
CA GLU A 60 10.35 -5.11 5.60
C GLU A 60 9.25 -5.30 6.61
N VAL A 61 8.03 -5.48 6.14
CA VAL A 61 6.88 -5.82 6.98
C VAL A 61 6.06 -6.90 6.30
N LEU A 62 5.51 -7.80 7.11
CA LEU A 62 4.55 -8.79 6.63
C LEU A 62 3.19 -8.44 7.22
N VAL A 63 2.21 -8.22 6.35
CA VAL A 63 0.82 -8.00 6.76
C VAL A 63 0.04 -9.26 6.40
N PRO A 64 -0.31 -10.10 7.39
CA PRO A 64 -1.03 -11.34 7.10
C PRO A 64 -2.42 -11.09 6.53
N ALA A 65 -2.89 -12.01 5.70
CA ALA A 65 -4.25 -11.96 5.14
C ALA A 65 -5.29 -11.76 6.25
N GLY A 66 -6.25 -10.87 6.00
CA GLY A 66 -7.34 -10.59 6.93
C GLY A 66 -6.97 -9.69 8.10
N THR A 67 -5.73 -9.20 8.19
CA THR A 67 -5.32 -8.24 9.22
C THR A 67 -5.28 -6.84 8.66
N ALA A 68 -5.21 -5.85 9.54
CA ALA A 68 -5.19 -4.45 9.15
C ALA A 68 -4.25 -3.65 10.04
N TYR A 69 -3.76 -2.53 9.52
CA TYR A 69 -3.02 -1.54 10.30
C TYR A 69 -3.42 -0.13 9.88
N ARG A 70 -3.08 0.83 10.72
CA ARG A 70 -3.46 2.22 10.54
C ARG A 70 -2.23 3.11 10.50
N ARG A 71 -2.24 4.12 9.61
CA ARG A 71 -1.21 5.14 9.55
C ARG A 71 -1.83 6.53 9.43
N VAL A 72 -1.03 7.56 9.67
CA VAL A 72 -1.49 8.95 9.70
C VAL A 72 -1.18 9.67 8.40
N LYS A 73 -1.90 10.74 8.14
CA LYS A 73 -1.64 11.63 7.01
C LYS A 73 -0.23 12.22 7.07
N GLY A 74 0.29 12.59 5.92
CA GLY A 74 1.61 13.21 5.78
C GLY A 74 2.73 12.24 5.48
N ILE A 75 2.50 10.94 5.61
CA ILE A 75 3.50 9.93 5.28
C ILE A 75 3.79 9.95 3.79
N LYS A 76 5.07 10.05 3.46
CA LYS A 76 5.55 9.93 2.08
C LYS A 76 6.43 8.69 1.98
N HIS A 77 6.05 7.77 1.11
CA HIS A 77 6.75 6.49 0.99
C HIS A 77 6.53 5.85 -0.38
N ASN A 78 7.21 4.73 -0.58
CA ASN A 78 7.00 3.82 -1.71
C ASN A 78 6.75 2.42 -1.16
N VAL A 79 5.72 1.74 -1.64
CA VAL A 79 5.37 0.38 -1.22
C VAL A 79 5.72 -0.59 -2.33
N ILE A 80 6.52 -1.61 -2.01
CA ILE A 80 7.01 -2.60 -2.96
C ILE A 80 6.55 -3.98 -2.50
N ASN A 81 6.09 -4.81 -3.45
CA ASN A 81 5.86 -6.23 -3.17
C ASN A 81 7.22 -6.95 -3.08
N ASN A 82 7.63 -7.28 -1.87
CA ASN A 82 8.92 -7.89 -1.58
C ASN A 82 8.88 -9.43 -1.62
N GLY A 83 7.76 -10.00 -2.00
CA GLY A 83 7.57 -11.46 -2.10
C GLY A 83 7.75 -11.99 -3.51
N ALA A 84 7.60 -13.30 -3.64
CA ALA A 84 7.72 -14.01 -4.92
C ALA A 84 6.36 -14.25 -5.59
N SER A 85 5.27 -13.86 -4.95
CA SER A 85 3.90 -14.05 -5.43
C SER A 85 3.18 -12.73 -5.51
N GLN A 86 2.08 -12.69 -6.25
CA GLN A 86 1.19 -11.54 -6.29
C GLN A 86 0.64 -11.25 -4.90
N MET A 87 0.52 -9.97 -4.56
CA MET A 87 -0.17 -9.54 -3.34
C MET A 87 -1.25 -8.52 -3.66
N SER A 88 -2.23 -8.42 -2.76
CA SER A 88 -3.32 -7.46 -2.90
C SER A 88 -3.74 -6.96 -1.53
N PHE A 89 -4.03 -5.66 -1.44
CA PHE A 89 -4.61 -5.08 -0.24
C PHE A 89 -5.62 -3.99 -0.60
N ILE A 90 -6.43 -3.63 0.40
CA ILE A 90 -7.37 -2.51 0.31
C ILE A 90 -6.81 -1.37 1.14
N GLU A 91 -6.76 -0.17 0.56
CA GLU A 91 -6.43 1.07 1.27
C GLU A 91 -7.71 1.86 1.47
N MET A 92 -8.01 2.21 2.72
CA MET A 92 -9.15 3.04 3.07
C MET A 92 -8.63 4.37 3.61
N GLU A 93 -8.78 5.44 2.84
CA GLU A 93 -8.44 6.79 3.26
C GLU A 93 -9.63 7.41 3.98
N LEU A 94 -9.37 8.01 5.14
CA LEU A 94 -10.38 8.61 6.02
C LEU A 94 -10.38 10.11 5.82
N LYS A 95 -11.32 10.60 5.07
CA LYS A 95 -11.41 12.03 4.74
C LYS A 95 -11.92 12.88 5.90
#